data_c289ae7fb7118148ef6711d3f7877470
#
_entry.id   c289ae7fb7118148ef6711d3f7877470
#
_cell.length_a   1.000
_cell.length_b   1.000
_cell.length_c   1.000
_cell.angle_alpha   90.00
_cell.angle_beta   90.00
_cell.angle_gamma   90.00
#
_symmetry.space_group_name_H-M   'P 1'
#
loop_
_entity.id
_entity.type
_entity.pdbx_description
1 polymer ?
#
loop_
_entity_poly.entity_id
_entity_poly.type
_entity_poly.pdbx_seq_one_letter_code
_entity_poly.pdbx_strand_id
1 'polypeptide(L)'
;MKTKLLIGLGVVVILIIGMGLGYQGTKTIAKDYFLKDLIPSATLDEKDAFVESVSLDGNFQPKKLLENTKKAKNVIFLIGDGMSVSQVTAYRLLKGGVNSRIAVDKFPYSGIVLTHAENAIITDSASSATAYSTGFKTNNGALGMDSEKNNLENLTETLDRHGFVSSLLATSEVTHATPAAFSAHVDLRWKTDEISIQMMESNVVTILGGGRHFFLPEEEGGKRKDERNLLEEVNSSHVVLTTKEDMFNFDNNKRGKIVGLFADEHLRSLDTPENHIDEPSLGEMLEFAVKRSDKYIEEGCKGFFVMGEGSQVDWAGHSNNLEYLKREMNDLDAAVEWALEFAKANKDTLVVVTADHETGGLLIEPSNPADYGGNEVKFSFNTAVGRGTHTGVPVPVYAFGPGAENFTGTLDNTDVYKAILASLETGSNSGSCVQ
;
A
#
# COMPACT_ATOMS: atom_id res chain seq x y z
N MET A 1 -34.73 41.09 4.98
CA MET A 1 -35.17 40.27 6.13
C MET A 1 -36.13 39.13 5.73
N LYS A 2 -37.13 39.38 4.84
CA LYS A 2 -38.09 38.30 4.41
C LYS A 2 -37.46 37.14 3.66
N THR A 3 -36.45 37.35 2.85
CA THR A 3 -35.81 36.27 2.06
C THR A 3 -34.98 35.33 2.95
N LYS A 4 -34.33 35.80 4.01
CA LYS A 4 -33.57 34.92 4.93
C LYS A 4 -34.49 34.06 5.83
N LEU A 5 -35.71 34.57 6.10
CA LEU A 5 -36.71 33.81 6.88
C LEU A 5 -37.32 32.66 6.05
N LEU A 6 -37.52 32.87 4.74
CA LEU A 6 -38.03 31.83 3.83
C LEU A 6 -37.02 30.69 3.62
N ILE A 7 -35.73 31.01 3.56
CA ILE A 7 -34.66 29.99 3.43
C ILE A 7 -34.58 29.16 4.73
N GLY A 8 -34.65 29.79 5.90
CA GLY A 8 -34.64 29.08 7.18
C GLY A 8 -35.84 28.15 7.34
N LEU A 9 -37.04 28.56 6.91
CA LEU A 9 -38.25 27.68 6.94
C LEU A 9 -38.13 26.50 5.96
N GLY A 10 -37.56 26.71 4.77
CA GLY A 10 -37.33 25.65 3.81
C GLY A 10 -36.39 24.54 4.33
N VAL A 11 -35.33 24.92 5.02
CA VAL A 11 -34.38 23.96 5.62
C VAL A 11 -35.04 23.12 6.74
N VAL A 12 -35.87 23.75 7.59
CA VAL A 12 -36.57 23.05 8.66
C VAL A 12 -37.62 22.08 8.12
N VAL A 13 -38.35 22.46 7.07
CA VAL A 13 -39.35 21.56 6.43
C VAL A 13 -38.66 20.36 5.76
N ILE A 14 -37.52 20.54 5.11
CA ILE A 14 -36.76 19.44 4.52
C ILE A 14 -36.19 18.49 5.59
N LEU A 15 -35.75 19.00 6.74
CA LEU A 15 -35.31 18.18 7.85
C LEU A 15 -36.45 17.36 8.48
N ILE A 16 -37.66 17.93 8.56
CA ILE A 16 -38.84 17.23 9.09
C ILE A 16 -39.36 16.14 8.13
N ILE A 17 -39.37 16.44 6.82
CA ILE A 17 -39.71 15.46 5.77
C ILE A 17 -38.67 14.34 5.71
N GLY A 18 -37.38 14.68 5.93
CA GLY A 18 -36.25 13.75 5.95
C GLY A 18 -36.32 12.71 7.06
N MET A 19 -36.85 13.07 8.24
CA MET A 19 -37.07 12.14 9.33
C MET A 19 -38.24 11.16 9.08
N GLY A 20 -39.15 11.50 8.17
CA GLY A 20 -40.30 10.65 7.82
C GLY A 20 -40.06 9.67 6.65
N LEU A 21 -39.06 9.90 5.79
CA LEU A 21 -38.84 9.14 4.55
C LEU A 21 -37.59 8.24 4.59
N GLY A 22 -36.89 8.19 5.71
CA GLY A 22 -35.68 7.39 5.88
C GLY A 22 -34.42 8.05 5.30
N TYR A 23 -33.30 7.75 5.91
CA TYR A 23 -31.99 8.38 5.69
C TYR A 23 -31.46 8.34 4.24
N GLN A 24 -31.87 7.37 3.44
CA GLN A 24 -31.42 7.27 2.04
C GLN A 24 -32.13 8.26 1.10
N GLY A 25 -33.42 8.52 1.27
CA GLY A 25 -34.16 9.47 0.44
C GLY A 25 -33.71 10.91 0.63
N THR A 26 -33.33 11.30 1.86
CA THR A 26 -32.84 12.65 2.17
C THR A 26 -31.44 12.91 1.63
N LYS A 27 -30.59 11.90 1.54
CA LYS A 27 -29.25 12.01 0.95
C LYS A 27 -29.29 12.35 -0.53
N THR A 28 -30.21 11.72 -1.27
CA THR A 28 -30.40 11.97 -2.71
C THR A 28 -30.99 13.35 -2.96
N ILE A 29 -32.04 13.75 -2.25
CA ILE A 29 -32.68 15.07 -2.42
C ILE A 29 -31.74 16.22 -2.00
N ALA A 30 -30.99 16.08 -0.91
CA ALA A 30 -30.03 17.07 -0.50
C ALA A 30 -28.84 17.20 -1.48
N LYS A 31 -28.40 16.08 -2.06
CA LYS A 31 -27.34 16.04 -3.06
C LYS A 31 -27.77 16.76 -4.36
N ASP A 32 -29.00 16.49 -4.82
CA ASP A 32 -29.46 17.00 -6.11
C ASP A 32 -29.93 18.46 -6.07
N TYR A 33 -30.40 18.95 -4.92
CA TYR A 33 -30.94 20.33 -4.80
C TYR A 33 -30.00 21.35 -4.17
N PHE A 34 -29.12 20.96 -3.23
CA PHE A 34 -28.28 21.92 -2.49
C PHE A 34 -26.80 21.86 -2.81
N LEU A 35 -26.32 20.77 -3.40
CA LEU A 35 -24.88 20.65 -3.72
C LEU A 35 -24.58 20.87 -5.22
N LYS A 36 -25.60 20.87 -6.07
CA LYS A 36 -25.45 21.05 -7.52
C LYS A 36 -24.84 22.41 -7.91
N ASP A 37 -25.11 23.45 -7.15
CA ASP A 37 -24.63 24.80 -7.41
C ASP A 37 -23.41 25.20 -6.54
N LEU A 38 -23.00 24.35 -5.58
CA LEU A 38 -21.90 24.63 -4.66
C LEU A 38 -20.62 23.85 -4.99
N ILE A 39 -20.72 22.83 -5.80
CA ILE A 39 -19.57 22.11 -6.33
C ILE A 39 -19.46 22.52 -7.80
N PRO A 40 -18.41 23.25 -8.21
CA PRO A 40 -18.13 23.38 -9.63
C PRO A 40 -18.03 21.96 -10.16
N SER A 41 -18.94 21.55 -11.01
CA SER A 41 -18.85 20.29 -11.71
C SER A 41 -17.64 20.39 -12.65
N ALA A 42 -16.48 19.99 -12.16
CA ALA A 42 -15.44 19.50 -13.05
C ALA A 42 -15.86 18.09 -13.50
N THR A 43 -17.08 17.97 -13.97
CA THR A 43 -17.50 16.81 -14.74
C THR A 43 -16.80 16.97 -16.08
N LEU A 44 -15.91 16.05 -16.41
CA LEU A 44 -15.75 15.62 -17.80
C LEU A 44 -17.13 15.72 -18.43
N ASP A 45 -17.23 16.37 -19.58
CA ASP A 45 -18.51 16.51 -20.27
C ASP A 45 -19.08 15.08 -20.39
N GLU A 46 -20.15 14.74 -19.64
CA GLU A 46 -20.72 13.39 -19.58
C GLU A 46 -21.03 12.81 -20.98
N LYS A 47 -20.98 13.68 -21.99
CA LYS A 47 -21.17 13.33 -23.40
C LYS A 47 -20.12 12.39 -23.97
N ASP A 48 -18.93 12.32 -23.36
CA ASP A 48 -17.80 11.51 -23.84
C ASP A 48 -17.52 10.31 -22.92
N ALA A 49 -18.36 10.10 -21.87
CA ALA A 49 -18.26 8.95 -20.99
C ALA A 49 -19.16 7.82 -21.48
N PHE A 50 -18.57 6.64 -21.64
CA PHE A 50 -19.29 5.40 -21.99
C PHE A 50 -19.28 4.47 -20.79
N VAL A 51 -20.46 3.91 -20.46
CA VAL A 51 -20.59 2.90 -19.40
C VAL A 51 -20.86 1.57 -20.07
N GLU A 52 -19.95 0.63 -19.89
CA GLU A 52 -20.06 -0.73 -20.40
C GLU A 52 -20.00 -1.74 -19.25
N SER A 53 -20.81 -2.80 -19.37
CA SER A 53 -20.72 -3.94 -18.45
C SER A 53 -19.62 -4.89 -18.91
N VAL A 54 -18.61 -5.08 -18.08
CA VAL A 54 -17.51 -6.00 -18.35
C VAL A 54 -17.65 -7.22 -17.47
N SER A 55 -17.53 -8.42 -18.08
CA SER A 55 -17.59 -9.67 -17.32
C SER A 55 -16.35 -9.84 -16.44
N LEU A 56 -16.58 -10.28 -15.20
CA LEU A 56 -15.53 -10.80 -14.32
C LEU A 56 -15.24 -12.28 -14.61
N ASP A 57 -16.11 -12.96 -15.37
CA ASP A 57 -15.91 -14.35 -15.75
C ASP A 57 -14.78 -14.47 -16.77
N GLY A 58 -13.87 -15.37 -16.52
CA GLY A 58 -12.79 -15.67 -17.45
C GLY A 58 -11.91 -16.79 -16.94
N ASN A 59 -11.27 -17.52 -17.86
CA ASN A 59 -10.27 -18.49 -17.50
C ASN A 59 -8.93 -17.77 -17.34
N PHE A 60 -8.62 -17.34 -16.13
CA PHE A 60 -7.29 -16.84 -15.80
C PHE A 60 -6.24 -17.91 -16.13
N GLN A 61 -5.25 -17.53 -16.90
CA GLN A 61 -4.10 -18.38 -17.20
C GLN A 61 -2.89 -17.85 -16.44
N PRO A 62 -2.47 -18.56 -15.37
CA PRO A 62 -1.29 -18.15 -14.61
C PRO A 62 -0.07 -18.01 -15.52
N LYS A 63 0.77 -17.03 -15.25
CA LYS A 63 2.02 -16.86 -15.95
C LYS A 63 2.90 -18.10 -15.78
N LYS A 64 3.39 -18.62 -16.89
CA LYS A 64 4.42 -19.67 -16.84
C LYS A 64 5.75 -19.05 -16.40
N LEU A 65 6.20 -19.40 -15.20
CA LEU A 65 7.49 -18.96 -14.69
C LEU A 65 8.64 -19.63 -15.41
N LEU A 66 9.77 -18.93 -15.49
CA LEU A 66 10.98 -19.47 -16.07
C LEU A 66 11.61 -20.50 -15.13
N GLU A 67 11.92 -21.68 -15.66
CA GLU A 67 12.65 -22.70 -14.96
C GLU A 67 14.16 -22.36 -14.96
N ASN A 68 14.88 -22.83 -13.94
CA ASN A 68 16.34 -22.66 -13.81
C ASN A 68 16.85 -21.22 -13.66
N THR A 69 16.03 -20.30 -13.13
CA THR A 69 16.51 -18.98 -12.72
C THR A 69 17.44 -19.09 -11.50
N LYS A 70 18.39 -18.16 -11.37
CA LYS A 70 19.20 -18.06 -10.15
C LYS A 70 18.27 -17.77 -8.97
N LYS A 71 18.50 -18.43 -7.83
CA LYS A 71 17.70 -18.25 -6.61
C LYS A 71 18.26 -17.15 -5.74
N ALA A 72 17.36 -16.40 -5.13
CA ALA A 72 17.66 -15.42 -4.09
C ALA A 72 17.61 -16.07 -2.71
N LYS A 73 18.38 -15.51 -1.78
CA LYS A 73 18.21 -15.78 -0.34
C LYS A 73 17.30 -14.75 0.31
N ASN A 74 17.27 -13.54 -0.22
CA ASN A 74 16.56 -12.43 0.37
C ASN A 74 15.62 -11.80 -0.64
N VAL A 75 14.50 -11.24 -0.17
CA VAL A 75 13.55 -10.47 -0.99
C VAL A 75 13.24 -9.16 -0.29
N ILE A 76 13.35 -8.07 -1.05
CA ILE A 76 12.79 -6.77 -0.69
C ILE A 76 11.66 -6.49 -1.69
N PHE A 77 10.44 -6.40 -1.18
CA PHE A 77 9.23 -6.16 -1.95
C PHE A 77 8.65 -4.79 -1.60
N LEU A 78 8.75 -3.83 -2.50
CA LEU A 78 8.28 -2.46 -2.28
C LEU A 78 7.01 -2.19 -3.07
N ILE A 79 6.00 -1.65 -2.40
CA ILE A 79 4.69 -1.31 -2.97
C ILE A 79 4.49 0.19 -2.83
N GLY A 80 4.29 0.89 -3.97
CA GLY A 80 3.79 2.25 -3.96
C GLY A 80 2.28 2.20 -4.11
N ASP A 81 1.54 2.39 -3.02
CA ASP A 81 0.08 2.35 -3.05
C ASP A 81 -0.46 3.41 -4.02
N GLY A 82 -1.31 3.01 -4.95
CA GLY A 82 -1.86 3.91 -5.98
C GLY A 82 -0.90 4.32 -7.11
N MET A 83 0.30 3.71 -7.20
CA MET A 83 1.36 4.09 -8.14
C MET A 83 1.23 3.38 -9.49
N SER A 84 0.71 4.03 -10.50
CA SER A 84 0.78 3.53 -11.87
C SER A 84 1.95 4.13 -12.67
N VAL A 85 2.02 3.78 -13.94
CA VAL A 85 2.97 4.36 -14.91
C VAL A 85 2.83 5.88 -15.02
N SER A 86 1.61 6.41 -14.83
CA SER A 86 1.36 7.85 -14.85
C SER A 86 2.02 8.56 -13.67
N GLN A 87 1.89 8.03 -12.44
CA GLN A 87 2.53 8.59 -11.25
C GLN A 87 4.06 8.52 -11.36
N VAL A 88 4.60 7.40 -11.81
CA VAL A 88 6.05 7.24 -12.10
C VAL A 88 6.53 8.27 -13.12
N THR A 89 5.76 8.49 -14.20
CA THR A 89 6.11 9.46 -15.25
C THR A 89 6.02 10.90 -14.75
N ALA A 90 4.94 11.23 -14.02
CA ALA A 90 4.77 12.56 -13.41
C ALA A 90 5.94 12.88 -12.46
N TYR A 91 6.28 11.94 -11.58
CA TYR A 91 7.40 12.12 -10.67
C TYR A 91 8.73 12.35 -11.41
N ARG A 92 9.03 11.56 -12.45
CA ARG A 92 10.25 11.74 -13.28
C ARG A 92 10.32 13.14 -13.87
N LEU A 93 9.22 13.62 -14.45
CA LEU A 93 9.15 14.96 -15.04
C LEU A 93 9.34 16.05 -14.00
N LEU A 94 8.72 15.90 -12.83
CA LEU A 94 8.79 16.87 -11.74
C LEU A 94 10.14 16.85 -11.00
N LYS A 95 10.83 15.69 -10.99
CA LYS A 95 12.16 15.57 -10.37
C LYS A 95 13.25 16.27 -11.17
N GLY A 96 13.20 16.21 -12.50
CA GLY A 96 14.26 16.79 -13.32
C GLY A 96 14.01 16.76 -14.84
N GLY A 97 12.74 16.67 -15.26
CA GLY A 97 12.34 16.70 -16.67
C GLY A 97 12.52 15.36 -17.39
N VAL A 98 12.34 15.36 -18.69
CA VAL A 98 12.27 14.16 -19.55
C VAL A 98 13.53 13.27 -19.52
N ASN A 99 14.68 13.84 -19.24
CA ASN A 99 15.95 13.13 -19.16
C ASN A 99 16.34 12.70 -17.74
N SER A 100 15.51 13.03 -16.74
CA SER A 100 15.75 12.59 -15.37
C SER A 100 15.68 11.07 -15.27
N ARG A 101 16.50 10.51 -14.41
CA ARG A 101 16.47 9.09 -14.05
C ARG A 101 16.08 8.94 -12.59
N ILE A 102 15.19 8.02 -12.32
CA ILE A 102 14.73 7.62 -11.01
C ILE A 102 15.19 6.18 -10.72
N ALA A 103 15.06 5.73 -9.49
CA ALA A 103 15.63 4.44 -9.09
C ALA A 103 15.13 3.27 -9.93
N VAL A 104 13.83 3.20 -10.23
CA VAL A 104 13.22 2.12 -11.03
C VAL A 104 13.74 2.07 -12.48
N ASP A 105 14.25 3.18 -13.04
CA ASP A 105 14.85 3.21 -14.38
C ASP A 105 16.16 2.39 -14.49
N LYS A 106 16.73 2.01 -13.37
CA LYS A 106 17.96 1.21 -13.26
C LYS A 106 17.70 -0.30 -13.21
N PHE A 107 16.45 -0.69 -13.15
CA PHE A 107 16.05 -2.10 -13.08
C PHE A 107 16.08 -2.73 -14.46
N PRO A 108 16.70 -3.92 -14.63
CA PRO A 108 16.84 -4.55 -15.95
C PRO A 108 15.56 -5.25 -16.42
N TYR A 109 14.66 -5.58 -15.52
CA TYR A 109 13.43 -6.28 -15.81
C TYR A 109 12.22 -5.46 -15.41
N SER A 110 11.24 -5.37 -16.30
CA SER A 110 9.97 -4.69 -16.05
C SER A 110 8.81 -5.39 -16.74
N GLY A 111 7.63 -5.22 -16.18
CA GLY A 111 6.38 -5.73 -16.71
C GLY A 111 5.21 -4.88 -16.24
N ILE A 112 4.01 -5.38 -16.47
CA ILE A 112 2.75 -4.79 -15.99
C ILE A 112 1.95 -5.84 -15.23
N VAL A 113 1.17 -5.40 -14.24
CA VAL A 113 0.36 -6.25 -13.37
C VAL A 113 -1.11 -5.86 -13.49
N LEU A 114 -1.96 -6.86 -13.72
CA LEU A 114 -3.42 -6.75 -13.70
C LEU A 114 -3.90 -6.91 -12.25
N THR A 115 -4.73 -6.00 -11.76
CA THR A 115 -4.99 -5.85 -10.32
C THR A 115 -6.43 -6.11 -9.90
N HIS A 116 -7.34 -6.47 -10.80
CA HIS A 116 -8.76 -6.67 -10.48
C HIS A 116 -8.98 -7.58 -9.27
N ALA A 117 -10.03 -7.31 -8.50
CA ALA A 117 -10.47 -8.15 -7.38
C ALA A 117 -11.33 -9.33 -7.88
N GLU A 118 -11.66 -10.28 -7.00
CA GLU A 118 -12.58 -11.37 -7.32
C GLU A 118 -13.99 -10.87 -7.66
N ASN A 119 -14.47 -9.87 -6.93
CA ASN A 119 -15.81 -9.33 -7.05
C ASN A 119 -15.90 -7.98 -7.77
N ALA A 120 -14.79 -7.42 -8.27
CA ALA A 120 -14.78 -6.10 -8.88
C ALA A 120 -13.63 -5.92 -9.88
N ILE A 121 -13.92 -5.20 -10.98
CA ILE A 121 -12.90 -4.80 -11.96
C ILE A 121 -11.88 -3.83 -11.33
N ILE A 122 -12.36 -2.94 -10.48
CA ILE A 122 -11.53 -2.00 -9.74
C ILE A 122 -11.27 -2.56 -8.35
N THR A 123 -10.01 -2.84 -8.06
CA THR A 123 -9.57 -3.35 -6.77
C THR A 123 -9.51 -2.24 -5.71
N ASP A 124 -9.59 -2.63 -4.43
CA ASP A 124 -9.04 -1.85 -3.32
C ASP A 124 -7.68 -2.41 -2.89
N SER A 125 -6.99 -1.71 -1.99
CA SER A 125 -5.68 -2.16 -1.48
C SER A 125 -5.76 -3.50 -0.76
N ALA A 126 -6.89 -3.81 -0.08
CA ALA A 126 -7.06 -5.05 0.68
C ALA A 126 -7.03 -6.29 -0.23
N SER A 127 -7.86 -6.30 -1.28
CA SER A 127 -7.91 -7.43 -2.19
C SER A 127 -6.65 -7.57 -3.03
N SER A 128 -6.04 -6.45 -3.45
CA SER A 128 -4.78 -6.51 -4.20
C SER A 128 -3.60 -6.97 -3.34
N ALA A 129 -3.46 -6.45 -2.12
CA ALA A 129 -2.43 -6.91 -1.19
C ALA A 129 -2.63 -8.38 -0.78
N THR A 130 -3.89 -8.84 -0.64
CA THR A 130 -4.18 -10.25 -0.42
C THR A 130 -3.72 -11.12 -1.60
N ALA A 131 -3.92 -10.65 -2.84
CA ALA A 131 -3.41 -11.38 -4.01
C ALA A 131 -1.87 -11.44 -4.02
N TYR A 132 -1.17 -10.38 -3.62
CA TYR A 132 0.29 -10.38 -3.46
C TYR A 132 0.78 -11.24 -2.30
N SER A 133 0.03 -11.31 -1.22
CA SER A 133 0.45 -12.05 -0.02
C SER A 133 0.08 -13.53 -0.05
N THR A 134 -0.94 -13.94 -0.81
CA THR A 134 -1.46 -15.32 -0.79
C THR A 134 -1.40 -16.04 -2.15
N GLY A 135 -1.33 -15.28 -3.25
CA GLY A 135 -1.43 -15.81 -4.61
C GLY A 135 -2.85 -16.15 -5.06
N PHE A 136 -3.88 -15.66 -4.34
CA PHE A 136 -5.29 -15.85 -4.65
C PHE A 136 -6.02 -14.51 -4.74
N LYS A 137 -7.03 -14.45 -5.62
CA LYS A 137 -7.97 -13.32 -5.62
C LYS A 137 -8.90 -13.40 -4.43
N THR A 138 -9.40 -12.24 -4.00
CA THR A 138 -10.45 -12.12 -2.98
C THR A 138 -11.35 -10.94 -3.27
N ASN A 139 -12.40 -10.78 -2.46
CA ASN A 139 -13.31 -9.65 -2.54
C ASN A 139 -12.66 -8.37 -1.99
N ASN A 140 -13.03 -7.23 -2.57
CA ASN A 140 -12.64 -5.94 -2.01
C ASN A 140 -12.96 -5.86 -0.51
N GLY A 141 -12.00 -5.37 0.26
CA GLY A 141 -12.10 -5.23 1.72
C GLY A 141 -11.60 -6.43 2.52
N ALA A 142 -11.45 -7.62 1.94
CA ALA A 142 -10.97 -8.82 2.64
C ALA A 142 -9.43 -8.88 2.69
N LEU A 143 -8.88 -9.36 3.78
CA LEU A 143 -7.46 -9.50 4.05
C LEU A 143 -7.12 -10.96 4.38
N GLY A 144 -6.20 -11.57 3.62
CA GLY A 144 -5.70 -12.91 3.88
C GLY A 144 -6.77 -14.02 3.84
N MET A 145 -7.93 -13.75 3.22
CA MET A 145 -9.04 -14.69 3.10
C MET A 145 -9.48 -14.84 1.65
N ASP A 146 -10.07 -15.96 1.30
CA ASP A 146 -10.76 -16.16 0.03
C ASP A 146 -12.16 -15.50 0.02
N SER A 147 -12.86 -15.59 -1.11
CA SER A 147 -14.22 -15.04 -1.26
C SER A 147 -15.29 -15.76 -0.40
N GLU A 148 -14.98 -16.96 0.11
CA GLU A 148 -15.82 -17.74 1.02
C GLU A 148 -15.47 -17.51 2.50
N LYS A 149 -14.51 -16.61 2.78
CA LYS A 149 -14.00 -16.26 4.10
C LYS A 149 -13.18 -17.35 4.78
N ASN A 150 -12.55 -18.23 4.03
CA ASN A 150 -11.55 -19.15 4.58
C ASN A 150 -10.20 -18.43 4.62
N ASN A 151 -9.43 -18.63 5.68
CA ASN A 151 -8.07 -18.10 5.78
C ASN A 151 -7.18 -18.70 4.70
N LEU A 152 -6.44 -17.85 4.02
CA LEU A 152 -5.42 -18.21 3.04
C LEU A 152 -4.06 -18.05 3.68
N GLU A 153 -3.21 -19.04 3.59
CA GLU A 153 -1.84 -18.92 4.07
C GLU A 153 -1.11 -17.81 3.31
N ASN A 154 -0.58 -16.83 4.05
CA ASN A 154 0.13 -15.70 3.46
C ASN A 154 1.63 -15.98 3.30
N LEU A 155 2.32 -15.08 2.59
CA LEU A 155 3.73 -15.23 2.25
C LEU A 155 4.64 -15.27 3.49
N THR A 156 4.32 -14.48 4.54
CA THR A 156 5.13 -14.48 5.77
C THR A 156 5.00 -15.79 6.54
N GLU A 157 3.80 -16.38 6.57
CA GLU A 157 3.55 -17.70 7.18
C GLU A 157 4.25 -18.82 6.39
N THR A 158 4.13 -18.77 5.05
CA THR A 158 4.83 -19.73 4.18
C THR A 158 6.34 -19.65 4.37
N LEU A 159 6.89 -18.44 4.40
CA LEU A 159 8.34 -18.22 4.53
C LEU A 159 8.86 -18.59 5.91
N ASP A 160 8.11 -18.33 6.98
CA ASP A 160 8.47 -18.78 8.33
C ASP A 160 8.63 -20.30 8.41
N ARG A 161 7.70 -21.06 7.83
CA ARG A 161 7.82 -22.55 7.76
C ARG A 161 9.06 -23.01 7.00
N HIS A 162 9.57 -22.19 6.09
CA HIS A 162 10.78 -22.48 5.34
C HIS A 162 12.05 -21.93 6.00
N GLY A 163 11.95 -21.31 7.18
CA GLY A 163 13.09 -20.82 7.95
C GLY A 163 13.60 -19.45 7.49
N PHE A 164 12.72 -18.61 6.96
CA PHE A 164 12.99 -17.22 6.65
C PHE A 164 12.38 -16.29 7.71
N VAL A 165 12.94 -15.12 7.89
CA VAL A 165 12.32 -14.07 8.70
C VAL A 165 11.61 -13.05 7.83
N SER A 166 10.55 -12.43 8.36
CA SER A 166 9.76 -11.45 7.63
C SER A 166 9.65 -10.14 8.40
N SER A 167 9.64 -9.01 7.67
CA SER A 167 9.44 -7.67 8.20
C SER A 167 8.42 -6.91 7.36
N LEU A 168 7.58 -6.09 8.00
CA LEU A 168 6.53 -5.29 7.37
C LEU A 168 6.70 -3.82 7.75
N LEU A 169 6.73 -2.96 6.74
CA LEU A 169 6.98 -1.52 6.88
C LEU A 169 5.89 -0.77 6.11
N ALA A 170 5.38 0.34 6.67
CA ALA A 170 4.41 1.18 5.97
C ALA A 170 4.51 2.64 6.40
N THR A 171 4.24 3.57 5.50
CA THR A 171 4.08 4.98 5.84
C THR A 171 2.65 5.31 6.32
N SER A 172 1.73 4.34 6.29
CA SER A 172 0.42 4.36 6.96
C SER A 172 0.49 3.80 8.38
N GLU A 173 -0.69 3.64 9.03
CA GLU A 173 -0.80 2.73 10.17
C GLU A 173 -0.48 1.30 9.73
N VAL A 174 0.20 0.55 10.57
CA VAL A 174 0.57 -0.84 10.29
C VAL A 174 -0.64 -1.77 10.15
N THR A 175 -1.79 -1.38 10.71
CA THR A 175 -3.08 -2.07 10.55
C THR A 175 -3.79 -1.75 9.24
N HIS A 176 -3.23 -0.86 8.39
CA HIS A 176 -3.76 -0.59 7.05
C HIS A 176 -3.68 -1.84 6.17
N ALA A 177 -4.46 -1.84 5.10
CA ALA A 177 -4.74 -3.05 4.31
C ALA A 177 -3.50 -3.77 3.82
N THR A 178 -2.50 -3.05 3.30
CA THR A 178 -1.34 -3.67 2.64
C THR A 178 -0.45 -4.42 3.64
N PRO A 179 0.06 -3.82 4.73
CA PRO A 179 0.83 -4.59 5.71
C PRO A 179 -0.02 -5.65 6.42
N ALA A 180 -1.31 -5.36 6.67
CA ALA A 180 -2.21 -6.31 7.33
C ALA A 180 -2.45 -7.58 6.50
N ALA A 181 -2.53 -7.49 5.16
CA ALA A 181 -2.70 -8.66 4.30
C ALA A 181 -1.54 -9.67 4.36
N PHE A 182 -0.37 -9.26 4.85
CA PHE A 182 0.79 -10.14 5.06
C PHE A 182 0.89 -10.70 6.48
N SER A 183 -0.06 -10.38 7.37
CA SER A 183 0.04 -10.78 8.80
C SER A 183 -1.30 -11.08 9.47
N ALA A 184 -2.44 -10.86 8.80
CA ALA A 184 -3.76 -11.05 9.38
C ALA A 184 -4.77 -11.62 8.38
N HIS A 185 -5.85 -12.22 8.92
CA HIS A 185 -6.94 -12.80 8.17
C HIS A 185 -8.26 -12.26 8.72
N VAL A 186 -8.85 -11.30 8.01
CA VAL A 186 -10.15 -10.70 8.36
C VAL A 186 -10.98 -10.47 7.09
N ASP A 187 -12.28 -10.63 7.23
CA ASP A 187 -13.23 -10.43 6.11
C ASP A 187 -13.48 -8.96 5.77
N LEU A 188 -12.97 -8.03 6.61
CA LEU A 188 -13.11 -6.60 6.38
C LEU A 188 -11.94 -5.81 6.99
N ARG A 189 -11.21 -5.06 6.15
CA ARG A 189 -10.01 -4.26 6.49
C ARG A 189 -10.20 -3.24 7.63
N TRP A 190 -11.44 -2.92 7.99
CA TRP A 190 -11.76 -1.99 9.09
C TRP A 190 -11.82 -2.65 10.47
N LYS A 191 -11.57 -3.95 10.55
CA LYS A 191 -11.49 -4.70 11.82
C LYS A 191 -10.12 -4.54 12.47
N THR A 192 -9.74 -3.29 12.71
CA THR A 192 -8.39 -2.92 13.19
C THR A 192 -8.03 -3.57 14.53
N ASP A 193 -9.02 -3.80 15.42
CA ASP A 193 -8.83 -4.49 16.69
C ASP A 193 -8.43 -5.96 16.50
N GLU A 194 -9.04 -6.66 15.52
CA GLU A 194 -8.67 -8.04 15.18
C GLU A 194 -7.33 -8.10 14.46
N ILE A 195 -7.08 -7.15 13.54
CA ILE A 195 -5.82 -7.06 12.79
C ILE A 195 -4.64 -6.85 13.73
N SER A 196 -4.72 -5.89 14.65
CA SER A 196 -3.62 -5.58 15.57
C SER A 196 -3.27 -6.76 16.49
N ILE A 197 -4.26 -7.54 16.94
CA ILE A 197 -4.04 -8.76 17.70
C ILE A 197 -3.26 -9.77 16.85
N GLN A 198 -3.75 -10.08 15.65
CA GLN A 198 -3.13 -11.07 14.77
C GLN A 198 -1.70 -10.66 14.36
N MET A 199 -1.47 -9.35 14.14
CA MET A 199 -0.13 -8.85 13.85
C MET A 199 0.85 -9.11 14.99
N MET A 200 0.44 -8.90 16.25
CA MET A 200 1.30 -9.18 17.41
C MET A 200 1.53 -10.68 17.62
N GLU A 201 0.57 -11.51 17.26
CA GLU A 201 0.68 -12.98 17.33
C GLU A 201 1.46 -13.57 16.14
N SER A 202 1.59 -12.85 15.03
CA SER A 202 2.25 -13.31 13.81
C SER A 202 3.74 -13.62 14.00
N ASN A 203 4.34 -14.36 13.06
CA ASN A 203 5.78 -14.67 13.08
C ASN A 203 6.64 -13.55 12.46
N VAL A 204 6.05 -12.41 12.13
CA VAL A 204 6.79 -11.23 11.64
C VAL A 204 7.70 -10.70 12.74
N VAL A 205 8.99 -10.51 12.44
CA VAL A 205 9.99 -10.12 13.44
C VAL A 205 10.15 -8.62 13.60
N THR A 206 9.74 -7.84 12.59
CA THR A 206 9.83 -6.39 12.63
C THR A 206 8.64 -5.78 11.93
N ILE A 207 7.88 -4.97 12.63
CA ILE A 207 6.74 -4.21 12.11
C ILE A 207 6.98 -2.75 12.41
N LEU A 208 7.04 -1.90 11.38
CA LEU A 208 7.33 -0.46 11.53
C LEU A 208 6.32 0.38 10.74
N GLY A 209 5.83 1.44 11.36
CA GLY A 209 4.92 2.41 10.73
C GLY A 209 4.22 3.30 11.73
N GLY A 210 3.02 3.74 11.41
CA GLY A 210 2.11 4.46 12.31
C GLY A 210 1.10 3.52 12.98
N GLY A 211 0.08 4.11 13.63
CA GLY A 211 -1.10 3.40 14.10
C GLY A 211 -1.08 3.02 15.59
N ARG A 212 -0.29 3.69 16.42
CA ARG A 212 -0.20 3.39 17.85
C ARG A 212 -1.58 3.36 18.54
N HIS A 213 -2.51 4.20 18.11
CA HIS A 213 -3.88 4.23 18.65
C HIS A 213 -4.63 2.89 18.55
N PHE A 214 -4.32 2.04 17.56
CA PHE A 214 -4.98 0.74 17.36
C PHE A 214 -4.45 -0.36 18.28
N PHE A 215 -3.42 -0.06 19.07
CA PHE A 215 -2.81 -0.96 20.04
C PHE A 215 -3.11 -0.57 21.50
N LEU A 216 -3.71 0.60 21.70
CA LEU A 216 -4.01 1.16 23.02
C LEU A 216 -5.53 1.28 23.26
N PRO A 217 -5.99 1.10 24.52
CA PRO A 217 -7.40 1.32 24.89
C PRO A 217 -7.77 2.82 24.82
N GLU A 218 -9.07 3.11 24.71
CA GLU A 218 -9.57 4.50 24.68
C GLU A 218 -9.14 5.32 25.93
N GLU A 219 -9.06 4.69 27.09
CA GLU A 219 -8.64 5.35 28.35
C GLU A 219 -7.18 5.82 28.31
N GLU A 220 -6.34 5.21 27.49
CA GLU A 220 -4.93 5.59 27.26
C GLU A 220 -4.72 6.40 25.97
N GLY A 221 -5.79 6.97 25.41
CA GLY A 221 -5.75 7.77 24.19
C GLY A 221 -5.75 6.94 22.91
N GLY A 222 -6.02 5.64 22.99
CA GLY A 222 -6.14 4.75 21.85
C GLY A 222 -7.54 4.72 21.23
N LYS A 223 -7.75 3.73 20.34
CA LYS A 223 -9.03 3.50 19.64
C LYS A 223 -9.65 2.13 19.94
N ARG A 224 -8.99 1.29 20.76
CA ARG A 224 -9.48 -0.04 21.08
C ARG A 224 -10.65 0.03 22.05
N LYS A 225 -11.72 -0.68 21.70
CA LYS A 225 -12.95 -0.75 22.50
C LYS A 225 -13.01 -1.96 23.43
N ASP A 226 -12.06 -2.88 23.29
CA ASP A 226 -11.94 -4.08 24.11
C ASP A 226 -11.11 -3.86 25.40
N GLU A 227 -10.73 -2.61 25.69
CA GLU A 227 -9.98 -2.17 26.87
C GLU A 227 -8.56 -2.79 26.99
N ARG A 228 -8.05 -3.45 25.92
CA ARG A 228 -6.73 -4.09 25.91
C ARG A 228 -5.63 -3.08 25.56
N ASN A 229 -4.52 -3.12 26.29
CA ASN A 229 -3.27 -2.50 25.90
C ASN A 229 -2.34 -3.56 25.30
N LEU A 230 -2.37 -3.71 23.97
CA LEU A 230 -1.59 -4.75 23.30
C LEU A 230 -0.08 -4.51 23.43
N LEU A 231 0.37 -3.26 23.58
CA LEU A 231 1.81 -2.97 23.72
C LEU A 231 2.34 -3.45 25.09
N GLU A 232 1.53 -3.39 26.13
CA GLU A 232 1.88 -3.97 27.43
C GLU A 232 1.83 -5.50 27.39
N GLU A 233 0.82 -6.08 26.75
CA GLU A 233 0.66 -7.54 26.65
C GLU A 233 1.84 -8.20 25.94
N VAL A 234 2.41 -7.56 24.90
CA VAL A 234 3.54 -8.11 24.14
C VAL A 234 4.92 -7.72 24.68
N ASN A 235 5.00 -6.97 25.76
CA ASN A 235 6.26 -6.42 26.29
C ASN A 235 7.30 -7.50 26.69
N SER A 236 6.86 -8.76 26.90
CA SER A 236 7.77 -9.87 27.16
C SER A 236 8.38 -10.49 25.90
N SER A 237 7.79 -10.25 24.72
CA SER A 237 8.16 -10.86 23.43
C SER A 237 8.57 -9.85 22.38
N HIS A 238 8.15 -8.59 22.52
CA HIS A 238 8.43 -7.51 21.58
C HIS A 238 9.15 -6.35 22.26
N VAL A 239 10.01 -5.68 21.49
CA VAL A 239 10.53 -4.36 21.84
C VAL A 239 9.67 -3.32 21.13
N VAL A 240 9.07 -2.43 21.91
CA VAL A 240 8.25 -1.32 21.39
C VAL A 240 9.15 -0.11 21.15
N LEU A 241 9.14 0.43 19.93
CA LEU A 241 9.81 1.67 19.55
C LEU A 241 8.74 2.71 19.23
N THR A 242 8.90 3.91 19.77
CA THR A 242 7.88 4.97 19.59
C THR A 242 8.42 6.22 18.93
N THR A 243 9.73 6.32 18.81
CA THR A 243 10.39 7.47 18.18
C THR A 243 11.45 7.00 17.16
N LYS A 244 11.75 7.87 16.21
CA LYS A 244 12.87 7.69 15.28
C LYS A 244 14.20 7.50 16.01
N GLU A 245 14.40 8.21 17.12
CA GLU A 245 15.59 8.11 17.95
C GLU A 245 15.70 6.72 18.58
N ASP A 246 14.60 6.15 19.10
CA ASP A 246 14.59 4.77 19.63
C ASP A 246 15.02 3.77 18.57
N MET A 247 14.56 3.94 17.33
CA MET A 247 14.93 3.08 16.21
C MET A 247 16.44 3.18 15.88
N PHE A 248 16.99 4.38 15.78
CA PHE A 248 18.41 4.57 15.47
C PHE A 248 19.36 4.12 16.59
N ASN A 249 18.94 4.27 17.85
CA ASN A 249 19.73 3.87 19.02
C ASN A 249 19.48 2.42 19.43
N PHE A 250 18.66 1.68 18.69
CA PHE A 250 18.34 0.30 19.02
C PHE A 250 19.60 -0.60 18.94
N ASP A 251 19.84 -1.33 20.02
CA ASP A 251 20.90 -2.34 20.04
C ASP A 251 20.42 -3.63 19.33
N ASN A 252 20.90 -3.83 18.10
CA ASN A 252 20.56 -5.01 17.29
C ASN A 252 20.97 -6.36 17.90
N ASN A 253 21.76 -6.38 18.99
CA ASN A 253 22.06 -7.60 19.74
C ASN A 253 20.93 -8.00 20.70
N LYS A 254 19.97 -7.12 20.98
CA LYS A 254 18.79 -7.49 21.75
C LYS A 254 17.93 -8.49 20.98
N ARG A 255 17.50 -9.55 21.66
CA ARG A 255 16.54 -10.53 21.13
C ARG A 255 15.12 -9.98 21.25
N GLY A 256 14.20 -10.59 20.51
CA GLY A 256 12.77 -10.29 20.50
C GLY A 256 12.31 -9.67 19.19
N LYS A 257 11.03 -9.77 18.94
CA LYS A 257 10.38 -9.09 17.83
C LYS A 257 10.34 -7.57 18.10
N ILE A 258 10.19 -6.79 17.05
CA ILE A 258 10.14 -5.32 17.14
C ILE A 258 8.81 -4.84 16.58
N VAL A 259 8.16 -3.96 17.32
CA VAL A 259 7.05 -3.15 16.83
C VAL A 259 7.39 -1.67 17.02
N GLY A 260 7.57 -0.96 15.92
CA GLY A 260 7.83 0.48 15.88
C GLY A 260 6.60 1.24 15.41
N LEU A 261 5.99 2.02 16.31
CA LEU A 261 4.77 2.79 16.05
C LEU A 261 5.08 4.27 16.28
N PHE A 262 5.53 4.94 15.21
CA PHE A 262 6.11 6.28 15.28
C PHE A 262 5.09 7.42 15.23
N ALA A 263 3.83 7.09 14.97
CA ALA A 263 2.70 8.01 14.98
C ALA A 263 1.46 7.35 15.60
N ASP A 264 0.54 8.15 16.10
CA ASP A 264 -0.73 7.68 16.63
C ASP A 264 -1.66 7.11 15.55
N GLU A 265 -1.71 7.77 14.39
CA GLU A 265 -2.38 7.32 13.17
C GLU A 265 -1.33 6.97 12.12
N HIS A 266 -1.47 7.48 10.90
CA HIS A 266 -0.46 7.31 9.85
C HIS A 266 0.80 8.14 10.18
N LEU A 267 1.94 7.82 9.58
CA LEU A 267 3.07 8.75 9.56
C LEU A 267 2.61 10.06 8.90
N ARG A 268 3.22 11.18 9.28
CA ARG A 268 2.83 12.48 8.76
C ARG A 268 3.00 12.53 7.26
N SER A 269 1.99 13.06 6.58
CA SER A 269 2.04 13.23 5.14
C SER A 269 3.15 14.19 4.72
N LEU A 270 3.77 13.90 3.58
CA LEU A 270 4.81 14.73 2.98
C LEU A 270 4.25 15.94 2.20
N ASP A 271 2.97 16.27 2.42
CA ASP A 271 2.33 17.42 1.78
C ASP A 271 2.96 18.76 2.20
N THR A 272 3.61 18.82 3.36
CA THR A 272 4.36 19.97 3.86
C THR A 272 5.82 19.64 4.18
N PRO A 273 6.77 20.58 3.96
CA PRO A 273 8.21 20.33 4.19
C PRO A 273 8.60 20.10 5.65
N GLU A 274 7.80 20.59 6.59
CA GLU A 274 8.12 20.60 8.01
C GLU A 274 7.81 19.29 8.72
N ASN A 275 7.13 18.35 8.05
CA ASN A 275 6.54 17.18 8.71
C ASN A 275 7.50 16.00 9.01
N HIS A 276 8.80 16.08 8.67
CA HIS A 276 9.67 14.91 8.63
C HIS A 276 10.72 14.76 9.72
N ILE A 277 10.80 15.68 10.67
CA ILE A 277 11.98 15.75 11.55
C ILE A 277 11.98 14.60 12.56
N ASP A 278 10.83 14.16 13.00
CA ASP A 278 10.69 13.26 14.15
C ASP A 278 10.24 11.82 13.81
N GLU A 279 9.88 11.54 12.55
CA GLU A 279 9.43 10.24 12.09
C GLU A 279 10.40 9.64 11.07
N PRO A 280 10.60 8.31 11.05
CA PRO A 280 11.48 7.70 10.08
C PRO A 280 10.88 7.70 8.68
N SER A 281 11.70 7.90 7.65
CA SER A 281 11.34 7.69 6.25
C SER A 281 11.19 6.19 5.95
N LEU A 282 10.55 5.85 4.83
CA LEU A 282 10.46 4.46 4.37
C LEU A 282 11.85 3.84 4.17
N GLY A 283 12.80 4.60 3.62
CA GLY A 283 14.18 4.14 3.43
C GLY A 283 14.91 3.85 4.74
N GLU A 284 14.72 4.68 5.76
CA GLU A 284 15.31 4.47 7.10
C GLU A 284 14.71 3.24 7.78
N MET A 285 13.40 3.04 7.68
CA MET A 285 12.74 1.83 8.19
C MET A 285 13.23 0.58 7.46
N LEU A 286 13.40 0.65 6.14
CA LEU A 286 13.90 -0.45 5.32
C LEU A 286 15.33 -0.82 5.72
N GLU A 287 16.22 0.16 5.85
CA GLU A 287 17.60 -0.08 6.29
C GLU A 287 17.64 -0.75 7.66
N PHE A 288 16.83 -0.28 8.60
CA PHE A 288 16.73 -0.87 9.93
C PHE A 288 16.25 -2.32 9.87
N ALA A 289 15.16 -2.59 9.14
CA ALA A 289 14.57 -3.93 9.02
C ALA A 289 15.51 -4.94 8.36
N VAL A 290 16.26 -4.52 7.33
CA VAL A 290 17.26 -5.38 6.68
C VAL A 290 18.41 -5.69 7.62
N LYS A 291 18.97 -4.68 8.30
CA LYS A 291 20.03 -4.91 9.33
C LYS A 291 19.56 -5.83 10.46
N ARG A 292 18.30 -5.72 10.84
CA ARG A 292 17.69 -6.61 11.83
C ARG A 292 17.56 -8.03 11.31
N SER A 293 17.16 -8.18 10.07
CA SER A 293 17.04 -9.49 9.41
C SER A 293 18.40 -10.18 9.24
N ASP A 294 19.47 -9.45 8.93
CA ASP A 294 20.82 -9.99 8.86
C ASP A 294 21.24 -10.65 10.19
N LYS A 295 20.80 -10.09 11.33
CA LYS A 295 21.07 -10.69 12.64
C LYS A 295 20.43 -12.06 12.80
N TYR A 296 19.20 -12.24 12.34
CA TYR A 296 18.53 -13.54 12.34
C TYR A 296 19.20 -14.54 11.38
N ILE A 297 19.75 -14.08 10.26
CA ILE A 297 20.54 -14.92 9.35
C ILE A 297 21.82 -15.40 10.01
N GLU A 298 22.54 -14.55 10.73
CA GLU A 298 23.71 -14.92 11.54
C GLU A 298 23.36 -15.99 12.61
N GLU A 299 22.14 -15.97 13.11
CA GLU A 299 21.62 -16.92 14.11
C GLU A 299 21.06 -18.21 13.49
N GLY A 300 21.05 -18.35 12.15
CA GLY A 300 20.74 -19.60 11.45
C GLY A 300 19.50 -19.57 10.55
N CYS A 301 18.84 -18.42 10.38
CA CYS A 301 17.79 -18.28 9.38
C CYS A 301 18.35 -18.30 7.97
N LYS A 302 17.56 -18.80 6.99
CA LYS A 302 18.02 -18.98 5.60
C LYS A 302 18.13 -17.68 4.82
N GLY A 303 17.31 -16.70 5.16
CA GLY A 303 17.22 -15.42 4.50
C GLY A 303 16.05 -14.59 5.04
N PHE A 304 15.73 -13.50 4.35
CA PHE A 304 14.66 -12.61 4.78
C PHE A 304 13.69 -12.24 3.65
N PHE A 305 12.51 -11.83 4.07
CA PHE A 305 11.51 -11.12 3.29
C PHE A 305 11.19 -9.79 3.98
N VAL A 306 11.34 -8.68 3.27
CA VAL A 306 10.91 -7.37 3.75
C VAL A 306 9.90 -6.80 2.77
N MET A 307 8.67 -6.57 3.23
CA MET A 307 7.67 -5.79 2.51
C MET A 307 7.69 -4.36 3.05
N GLY A 308 7.79 -3.38 2.16
CA GLY A 308 7.72 -1.96 2.49
C GLY A 308 6.71 -1.24 1.60
N GLU A 309 5.89 -0.41 2.21
CA GLU A 309 4.84 0.31 1.51
C GLU A 309 5.03 1.82 1.62
N GLY A 310 5.11 2.50 0.47
CA GLY A 310 4.89 3.93 0.33
C GLY A 310 3.39 4.19 0.21
N SER A 311 2.69 4.18 1.33
CA SER A 311 1.22 4.12 1.41
C SER A 311 0.54 5.41 0.91
N GLN A 312 1.21 6.56 1.03
CA GLN A 312 0.57 7.86 0.87
C GLN A 312 0.62 8.40 -0.56
N VAL A 313 1.22 7.67 -1.49
CA VAL A 313 1.11 7.95 -2.93
C VAL A 313 -0.36 7.85 -3.37
N ASP A 314 -1.10 6.87 -2.84
CA ASP A 314 -2.54 6.70 -3.02
C ASP A 314 -3.33 7.92 -2.52
N TRP A 315 -3.04 8.39 -1.31
CA TRP A 315 -3.77 9.54 -0.74
C TRP A 315 -3.49 10.84 -1.48
N ALA A 316 -2.30 10.99 -2.04
CA ALA A 316 -2.00 12.09 -2.95
C ALA A 316 -2.87 12.01 -4.23
N GLY A 317 -3.09 10.79 -4.75
CA GLY A 317 -4.04 10.51 -5.84
C GLY A 317 -5.49 10.81 -5.44
N HIS A 318 -5.93 10.34 -4.28
CA HIS A 318 -7.27 10.60 -3.74
C HIS A 318 -7.55 12.09 -3.54
N SER A 319 -6.55 12.86 -3.11
CA SER A 319 -6.65 14.31 -2.93
C SER A 319 -6.38 15.12 -4.20
N ASN A 320 -6.05 14.45 -5.31
CA ASN A 320 -5.67 15.10 -6.58
C ASN A 320 -4.54 16.15 -6.38
N ASN A 321 -3.56 15.81 -5.52
CA ASN A 321 -2.51 16.74 -5.10
C ASN A 321 -1.14 16.34 -5.67
N LEU A 322 -0.68 17.08 -6.68
CA LEU A 322 0.55 16.79 -7.40
C LEU A 322 1.83 17.01 -6.56
N GLU A 323 1.85 18.03 -5.70
CA GLU A 323 3.00 18.29 -4.84
C GLU A 323 3.14 17.24 -3.73
N TYR A 324 2.02 16.78 -3.18
CA TYR A 324 2.00 15.67 -2.26
C TYR A 324 2.50 14.39 -2.95
N LEU A 325 1.95 14.07 -4.13
CA LEU A 325 2.40 12.95 -4.95
C LEU A 325 3.92 12.97 -5.18
N LYS A 326 4.45 14.12 -5.58
CA LYS A 326 5.88 14.29 -5.85
C LYS A 326 6.75 13.96 -4.63
N ARG A 327 6.31 14.34 -3.44
CA ARG A 327 7.08 14.13 -2.21
C ARG A 327 7.02 12.70 -1.73
N GLU A 328 5.84 12.08 -1.74
CA GLU A 328 5.68 10.65 -1.39
C GLU A 328 6.46 9.76 -2.38
N MET A 329 6.38 10.07 -3.66
CA MET A 329 7.18 9.39 -4.68
C MET A 329 8.69 9.60 -4.47
N ASN A 330 9.11 10.74 -3.92
CA ASN A 330 10.53 10.97 -3.61
C ASN A 330 11.01 10.11 -2.44
N ASP A 331 10.20 9.91 -1.41
CA ASP A 331 10.51 9.02 -0.30
C ASP A 331 10.59 7.56 -0.75
N LEU A 332 9.60 7.12 -1.53
CA LEU A 332 9.60 5.79 -2.13
C LEU A 332 10.81 5.58 -3.05
N ASP A 333 11.15 6.54 -3.90
CA ASP A 333 12.29 6.47 -4.82
C ASP A 333 13.62 6.35 -4.05
N ALA A 334 13.74 7.04 -2.91
CA ALA A 334 14.90 6.91 -2.03
C ALA A 334 15.01 5.51 -1.40
N ALA A 335 13.89 4.94 -0.96
CA ALA A 335 13.85 3.57 -0.44
C ALA A 335 14.20 2.53 -1.54
N VAL A 336 13.68 2.72 -2.76
CA VAL A 336 14.01 1.87 -3.92
C VAL A 336 15.49 1.99 -4.29
N GLU A 337 16.07 3.18 -4.28
CA GLU A 337 17.51 3.38 -4.53
C GLU A 337 18.36 2.65 -3.51
N TRP A 338 18.01 2.78 -2.22
CA TRP A 338 18.71 2.07 -1.15
C TRP A 338 18.63 0.54 -1.35
N ALA A 339 17.42 0.00 -1.63
CA ALA A 339 17.23 -1.43 -1.87
C ALA A 339 18.05 -1.94 -3.05
N LEU A 340 18.10 -1.16 -4.13
CA LEU A 340 18.89 -1.49 -5.32
C LEU A 340 20.39 -1.53 -5.03
N GLU A 341 20.93 -0.53 -4.32
CA GLU A 341 22.34 -0.51 -3.95
C GLU A 341 22.70 -1.65 -2.98
N PHE A 342 21.82 -1.96 -2.02
CA PHE A 342 21.97 -3.13 -1.16
C PHE A 342 22.02 -4.43 -1.98
N ALA A 343 21.09 -4.63 -2.91
CA ALA A 343 21.05 -5.84 -3.73
C ALA A 343 22.26 -5.96 -4.69
N LYS A 344 22.78 -4.86 -5.20
CA LYS A 344 24.03 -4.85 -6.00
C LYS A 344 25.23 -5.30 -5.16
N ALA A 345 25.31 -4.91 -3.92
CA ALA A 345 26.36 -5.29 -3.00
C ALA A 345 26.21 -6.74 -2.52
N ASN A 346 25.03 -7.14 -2.12
CA ASN A 346 24.70 -8.46 -1.54
C ASN A 346 24.65 -9.59 -2.58
N LYS A 347 24.18 -9.34 -3.80
CA LYS A 347 24.06 -10.27 -4.96
C LYS A 347 23.09 -11.45 -4.79
N ASP A 348 22.61 -11.71 -3.59
CA ASP A 348 21.66 -12.79 -3.27
C ASP A 348 20.27 -12.24 -2.91
N THR A 349 20.04 -10.95 -3.17
CA THR A 349 18.78 -10.26 -2.90
C THR A 349 18.02 -9.96 -4.18
N LEU A 350 16.76 -10.39 -4.23
CA LEU A 350 15.76 -9.97 -5.20
C LEU A 350 15.09 -8.71 -4.69
N VAL A 351 15.04 -7.67 -5.51
CA VAL A 351 14.22 -6.46 -5.28
C VAL A 351 13.09 -6.44 -6.28
N VAL A 352 11.86 -6.31 -5.80
CA VAL A 352 10.66 -6.15 -6.62
C VAL A 352 9.95 -4.87 -6.20
N VAL A 353 9.60 -4.03 -7.15
CA VAL A 353 8.86 -2.77 -6.92
C VAL A 353 7.61 -2.79 -7.78
N THR A 354 6.45 -2.57 -7.18
CA THR A 354 5.16 -2.52 -7.89
C THR A 354 4.19 -1.58 -7.18
N ALA A 355 2.94 -1.61 -7.59
CA ALA A 355 1.83 -0.95 -6.92
C ALA A 355 0.67 -1.94 -6.79
N ASP A 356 -0.30 -1.62 -5.97
CA ASP A 356 -1.51 -2.40 -5.78
C ASP A 356 -2.64 -2.02 -6.74
N HIS A 357 -2.75 -0.74 -7.11
CA HIS A 357 -3.66 -0.16 -8.12
C HIS A 357 -3.14 1.21 -8.59
N GLU A 358 -3.89 1.86 -9.46
CA GLU A 358 -3.75 3.27 -9.81
C GLU A 358 -4.80 4.09 -9.07
N THR A 359 -4.44 5.33 -8.66
CA THR A 359 -5.35 6.25 -8.00
C THR A 359 -5.33 7.64 -8.63
N GLY A 360 -6.54 8.21 -8.80
CA GLY A 360 -6.73 9.57 -9.28
C GLY A 360 -6.95 9.72 -10.78
N GLY A 361 -6.67 8.68 -11.56
CA GLY A 361 -6.77 8.75 -13.03
C GLY A 361 -5.84 9.82 -13.61
N LEU A 362 -4.57 9.83 -13.17
CA LEU A 362 -3.61 10.86 -13.55
C LEU A 362 -3.24 10.79 -15.03
N LEU A 363 -3.49 11.89 -15.75
CA LEU A 363 -3.04 12.10 -17.12
C LEU A 363 -1.98 13.20 -17.20
N ILE A 364 -1.12 13.06 -18.22
CA ILE A 364 -0.10 14.04 -18.59
C ILE A 364 -0.39 14.45 -20.03
N GLU A 365 -0.80 15.68 -20.22
CA GLU A 365 -1.35 16.20 -21.47
C GLU A 365 -0.54 17.43 -21.93
N PRO A 366 -0.59 17.80 -23.22
CA PRO A 366 -0.09 19.10 -23.67
C PRO A 366 -0.81 20.22 -22.90
N SER A 367 -0.07 21.24 -22.46
CA SER A 367 -0.67 22.43 -21.82
C SER A 367 -1.65 23.15 -22.73
N ASN A 368 -1.39 23.13 -24.03
CA ASN A 368 -2.28 23.61 -25.09
C ASN A 368 -2.63 22.48 -26.05
N PRO A 369 -3.88 22.01 -26.13
CA PRO A 369 -4.28 20.94 -27.04
C PRO A 369 -4.07 21.24 -28.53
N ALA A 370 -3.95 22.49 -28.91
CA ALA A 370 -3.67 22.90 -30.29
C ALA A 370 -2.18 22.95 -30.65
N ASP A 371 -1.29 22.79 -29.65
CA ASP A 371 0.15 22.90 -29.82
C ASP A 371 0.89 21.74 -29.15
N TYR A 372 1.28 20.76 -29.93
CA TYR A 372 2.09 19.61 -29.49
C TYR A 372 3.60 19.90 -29.48
N GLY A 373 4.02 21.09 -29.89
CA GLY A 373 5.44 21.46 -30.03
C GLY A 373 6.09 22.04 -28.79
N GLY A 374 5.32 22.23 -27.72
CA GLY A 374 5.77 22.83 -26.47
C GLY A 374 6.46 21.86 -25.51
N ASN A 375 7.12 22.42 -24.52
CA ASN A 375 7.72 21.73 -23.38
C ASN A 375 6.92 21.89 -22.07
N GLU A 376 5.74 22.48 -22.15
CA GLU A 376 4.81 22.62 -21.05
C GLU A 376 3.79 21.48 -21.08
N VAL A 377 3.58 20.86 -19.93
CA VAL A 377 2.60 19.78 -19.74
C VAL A 377 1.59 20.14 -18.65
N LYS A 378 0.37 19.67 -18.84
CA LYS A 378 -0.69 19.74 -17.86
C LYS A 378 -0.80 18.37 -17.18
N PHE A 379 -0.80 18.35 -15.87
CA PHE A 379 -1.15 17.19 -15.06
C PHE A 379 -2.62 17.32 -14.67
N SER A 380 -3.42 16.34 -14.99
CA SER A 380 -4.85 16.32 -14.68
C SER A 380 -5.26 15.02 -14.03
N PHE A 381 -5.97 15.12 -12.91
CA PHE A 381 -6.61 13.97 -12.28
C PHE A 381 -8.03 13.87 -12.82
N ASN A 382 -8.41 12.69 -13.30
CA ASN A 382 -9.68 12.48 -14.02
C ASN A 382 -10.74 11.73 -13.21
N THR A 383 -10.47 11.51 -11.93
CA THR A 383 -11.46 11.08 -10.96
C THR A 383 -12.00 12.29 -10.17
N ALA A 384 -13.07 12.12 -9.41
CA ALA A 384 -13.75 13.24 -8.77
C ALA A 384 -12.84 14.02 -7.82
N VAL A 385 -12.86 15.36 -7.90
CA VAL A 385 -12.07 16.26 -7.05
C VAL A 385 -12.40 16.04 -5.57
N GLY A 386 -11.36 15.89 -4.75
CA GLY A 386 -11.48 15.66 -3.30
C GLY A 386 -11.99 14.29 -2.90
N ARG A 387 -12.18 13.39 -3.88
CA ARG A 387 -12.52 11.98 -3.72
C ARG A 387 -12.00 11.21 -4.92
N GLY A 388 -10.74 11.38 -5.27
CA GLY A 388 -10.08 10.56 -6.26
C GLY A 388 -10.42 9.09 -6.00
N THR A 389 -10.61 8.31 -7.05
CA THR A 389 -10.93 6.88 -6.95
C THR A 389 -9.83 6.06 -7.59
N HIS A 390 -9.76 4.79 -7.25
CA HIS A 390 -8.91 3.87 -7.97
C HIS A 390 -9.41 3.67 -9.40
N THR A 391 -8.52 3.30 -10.29
CA THR A 391 -8.85 2.95 -11.68
C THR A 391 -8.42 1.53 -12.01
N GLY A 392 -8.92 0.99 -13.12
CA GLY A 392 -8.56 -0.35 -13.60
C GLY A 392 -7.31 -0.37 -14.48
N VAL A 393 -6.50 0.68 -14.45
CA VAL A 393 -5.25 0.74 -15.23
C VAL A 393 -4.23 -0.22 -14.62
N PRO A 394 -3.60 -1.10 -15.42
CA PRO A 394 -2.52 -1.96 -14.93
C PRO A 394 -1.38 -1.17 -14.33
N VAL A 395 -0.76 -1.72 -13.29
CA VAL A 395 0.37 -1.09 -12.63
C VAL A 395 1.72 -1.64 -13.13
N PRO A 396 2.82 -0.89 -13.02
CA PRO A 396 4.13 -1.39 -13.41
C PRO A 396 4.69 -2.34 -12.36
N VAL A 397 5.55 -3.27 -12.79
CA VAL A 397 6.43 -4.03 -11.93
C VAL A 397 7.86 -3.91 -12.43
N TYR A 398 8.80 -3.72 -11.51
CA TYR A 398 10.24 -3.64 -11.77
C TYR A 398 10.95 -4.66 -10.89
N ALA A 399 11.97 -5.34 -11.44
CA ALA A 399 12.70 -6.34 -10.68
C ALA A 399 14.19 -6.31 -10.95
N PHE A 400 14.99 -6.57 -9.89
CA PHE A 400 16.44 -6.66 -9.93
C PHE A 400 16.93 -7.80 -9.05
N GLY A 401 17.94 -8.53 -9.48
CA GLY A 401 18.57 -9.59 -8.73
C GLY A 401 18.19 -11.00 -9.18
N PRO A 402 18.50 -12.04 -8.39
CA PRO A 402 18.20 -13.41 -8.76
C PRO A 402 16.69 -13.66 -8.89
N GLY A 403 16.25 -14.25 -10.01
CA GLY A 403 14.84 -14.53 -10.30
C GLY A 403 14.05 -13.36 -10.86
N ALA A 404 14.66 -12.19 -11.01
CA ALA A 404 14.01 -10.96 -11.50
C ALA A 404 13.38 -11.10 -12.89
N GLU A 405 13.89 -11.98 -13.75
CA GLU A 405 13.38 -12.28 -15.09
C GLU A 405 11.92 -12.81 -15.06
N ASN A 406 11.45 -13.33 -13.94
CA ASN A 406 10.06 -13.78 -13.76
C ASN A 406 9.06 -12.62 -13.71
N PHE A 407 9.50 -11.38 -13.53
CA PHE A 407 8.67 -10.19 -13.42
C PHE A 407 8.54 -9.40 -14.72
N THR A 408 8.67 -10.07 -15.87
CA THR A 408 8.57 -9.45 -17.21
C THR A 408 7.23 -9.78 -17.89
N GLY A 409 6.79 -8.92 -18.82
CA GLY A 409 5.54 -9.09 -19.56
C GLY A 409 4.31 -8.73 -18.74
N THR A 410 3.19 -9.38 -19.01
CA THR A 410 1.94 -9.18 -18.27
C THR A 410 1.77 -10.26 -17.20
N LEU A 411 1.58 -9.83 -15.97
CA LEU A 411 1.31 -10.68 -14.81
C LEU A 411 -0.09 -10.36 -14.28
N ASP A 412 -0.70 -11.31 -13.62
CA ASP A 412 -1.75 -11.03 -12.64
C ASP A 412 -1.10 -10.77 -11.28
N ASN A 413 -1.75 -10.03 -10.37
CA ASN A 413 -1.20 -9.77 -9.04
C ASN A 413 -0.95 -11.08 -8.25
N THR A 414 -1.74 -12.13 -8.49
CA THR A 414 -1.51 -13.47 -7.92
C THR A 414 -0.23 -14.15 -8.45
N ASP A 415 0.23 -13.81 -9.65
CA ASP A 415 1.47 -14.35 -10.20
C ASP A 415 2.71 -13.77 -9.51
N VAL A 416 2.61 -12.55 -8.94
CA VAL A 416 3.71 -11.91 -8.21
C VAL A 416 4.10 -12.73 -6.98
N TYR A 417 3.11 -13.21 -6.21
CA TYR A 417 3.34 -14.15 -5.10
C TYR A 417 4.12 -15.40 -5.56
N LYS A 418 3.65 -16.03 -6.64
CA LYS A 418 4.26 -17.24 -7.20
C LYS A 418 5.68 -16.98 -7.68
N ALA A 419 5.90 -15.82 -8.33
CA ALA A 419 7.22 -15.43 -8.80
C ALA A 419 8.20 -15.15 -7.66
N ILE A 420 7.76 -14.52 -6.56
CA ILE A 420 8.58 -14.34 -5.35
C ILE A 420 8.98 -15.70 -4.78
N LEU A 421 8.02 -16.59 -4.53
CA LEU A 421 8.32 -17.92 -3.99
C LEU A 421 9.23 -18.73 -4.91
N ALA A 422 8.96 -18.71 -6.22
CA ALA A 422 9.79 -19.42 -7.20
C ALA A 422 11.21 -18.86 -7.28
N SER A 423 11.42 -17.60 -6.91
CA SER A 423 12.75 -16.95 -6.91
C SER A 423 13.55 -17.25 -5.65
N LEU A 424 12.94 -17.73 -4.58
CA LEU A 424 13.61 -18.03 -3.32
C LEU A 424 14.18 -19.46 -3.27
N GLU A 425 15.22 -19.63 -2.47
CA GLU A 425 15.82 -20.94 -2.15
C GLU A 425 15.13 -21.54 -0.92
N THR A 426 13.82 -21.83 -1.03
CA THR A 426 13.02 -22.29 0.09
C THR A 426 13.46 -23.66 0.62
N GLY A 427 13.88 -24.59 -0.27
CA GLY A 427 14.27 -25.96 0.12
C GLY A 427 13.13 -26.74 0.78
N SER A 428 13.47 -27.72 1.63
CA SER A 428 12.50 -28.42 2.44
C SER A 428 11.98 -27.55 3.59
N ASN A 429 10.74 -27.83 4.04
CA ASN A 429 10.20 -27.21 5.25
C ASN A 429 11.11 -27.50 6.45
N SER A 430 11.70 -26.46 7.03
CA SER A 430 12.65 -26.53 8.17
C SER A 430 12.03 -26.09 9.49
N GLY A 431 10.80 -25.58 9.47
CA GLY A 431 10.18 -24.91 10.60
C GLY A 431 10.67 -23.47 10.79
N SER A 432 10.03 -22.74 11.71
CA SER A 432 10.43 -21.38 12.08
C SER A 432 11.87 -21.36 12.61
N CYS A 433 12.63 -20.34 12.18
CA CYS A 433 13.96 -20.05 12.72
C CYS A 433 13.93 -18.99 13.84
N VAL A 434 12.78 -18.41 14.09
CA VAL A 434 12.55 -17.45 15.17
C VAL A 434 12.17 -18.22 16.42
N GLN A 435 13.02 -18.16 17.46
CA GLN A 435 12.78 -18.81 18.76
C GLN A 435 12.35 -17.79 19.82
#